data_c352861f49f4b415ba15973042a077dc
#
_entry.id   c352861f49f4b415ba15973042a077dc
#
_cell.length_a   1.000
_cell.length_b   1.000
_cell.length_c   1.000
_cell.angle_alpha   90.00
_cell.angle_beta   90.00
_cell.angle_gamma   90.00
#
_symmetry.space_group_name_H-M   'P 1'
#
loop_
_entity.id
_entity.type
_entity.pdbx_description
1 polymer ?
#
loop_
_entity_poly.entity_id
_entity_poly.type
_entity_poly.pdbx_seq_one_letter_code
_entity_poly.pdbx_strand_id
1 'polypeptide(L)'
;IERKLGIDAIDIYGLTEVMGPGVACECIETKDGPVIWEDHFYPEIIDPETGEVLPDGEEGELVFTSLTKEAFPVIRYRTRDLTRLLAPTSRSFRRIGKITGRSDDMLIIRGVNVFPTQIEEQILRDQRLSGNYQVVVTRDGHLDNLEVRCEVQRELSGKLSATDIQAISKELQHRIKTIIGVSTKITVMEFDAIPRTQVGKAKRVLDERPKQN
;
A
#
# COMPACT_ATOMS: atom_id res chain seq x y z
N ILE A 1 12.97 -13.60 5.03
CA ILE A 1 12.97 -14.63 3.96
C ILE A 1 14.39 -15.12 3.76
N GLU A 2 15.34 -14.28 3.37
CA GLU A 2 16.72 -14.60 3.00
C GLU A 2 17.44 -15.47 4.04
N ARG A 3 17.47 -15.02 5.30
CA ARG A 3 18.13 -15.75 6.38
C ARG A 3 17.54 -17.14 6.64
N LYS A 4 16.23 -17.33 6.43
CA LYS A 4 15.54 -18.60 6.69
C LYS A 4 15.67 -19.59 5.54
N LEU A 5 15.71 -19.10 4.30
CA LEU A 5 15.68 -19.95 3.11
C LEU A 5 17.03 -20.05 2.40
N GLY A 6 18.02 -19.20 2.74
CA GLY A 6 19.33 -19.17 2.10
C GLY A 6 19.27 -18.73 0.62
N ILE A 7 18.34 -17.84 0.29
CA ILE A 7 18.15 -17.31 -1.07
C ILE A 7 18.23 -15.79 -1.06
N ASP A 8 18.51 -15.19 -2.20
CA ASP A 8 18.34 -13.76 -2.37
C ASP A 8 16.87 -13.44 -2.70
N ALA A 9 16.27 -12.56 -1.92
CA ALA A 9 14.95 -12.02 -2.20
C ALA A 9 15.11 -10.69 -2.93
N ILE A 10 14.56 -10.59 -4.13
CA ILE A 10 14.55 -9.37 -4.94
C ILE A 10 13.12 -8.94 -5.21
N ASP A 11 12.91 -7.63 -5.28
CA ASP A 11 11.60 -7.07 -5.56
C ASP A 11 11.36 -7.01 -7.07
N ILE A 12 10.10 -7.21 -7.48
CA ILE A 12 9.64 -7.09 -8.85
C ILE A 12 8.37 -6.26 -8.88
N TYR A 13 8.29 -5.32 -9.81
CA TYR A 13 7.10 -4.53 -10.04
C TYR A 13 6.52 -4.83 -11.42
N GLY A 14 5.22 -5.02 -11.48
CA GLY A 14 4.49 -5.24 -12.72
C GLY A 14 2.98 -5.28 -12.53
N LEU A 15 2.28 -5.17 -13.65
CA LEU A 15 0.83 -5.23 -13.73
C LEU A 15 0.43 -5.87 -15.06
N THR A 16 -0.65 -6.65 -15.05
CA THR A 16 -1.10 -7.42 -16.21
C THR A 16 -1.50 -6.54 -17.39
N GLU A 17 -1.96 -5.33 -17.12
CA GLU A 17 -2.38 -4.34 -18.12
C GLU A 17 -1.21 -3.84 -18.97
N VAL A 18 -0.04 -3.73 -18.36
CA VAL A 18 1.18 -3.29 -19.06
C VAL A 18 1.97 -4.48 -19.56
N MET A 19 2.50 -5.31 -18.68
CA MET A 19 3.18 -6.57 -19.01
C MET A 19 3.35 -7.46 -17.75
N GLY A 20 2.96 -8.72 -17.86
CA GLY A 20 3.37 -9.77 -16.94
C GLY A 20 4.62 -10.51 -17.47
N PRO A 21 5.57 -10.93 -16.65
CA PRO A 21 5.52 -10.96 -15.19
C PRO A 21 5.94 -9.64 -14.51
N GLY A 22 6.44 -8.63 -15.24
CA GLY A 22 6.81 -7.36 -14.65
C GLY A 22 7.40 -6.38 -15.64
N VAL A 23 7.51 -5.12 -15.24
CA VAL A 23 8.09 -4.00 -16.00
C VAL A 23 9.36 -3.46 -15.34
N ALA A 24 9.64 -3.88 -14.11
CA ALA A 24 10.84 -3.54 -13.37
C ALA A 24 11.23 -4.67 -12.42
N CYS A 25 12.52 -4.82 -12.17
CA CYS A 25 13.07 -5.84 -11.29
C CYS A 25 14.28 -5.30 -10.53
N GLU A 26 14.36 -5.61 -9.25
CA GLU A 26 15.48 -5.20 -8.41
C GLU A 26 16.77 -5.94 -8.79
N CYS A 27 17.90 -5.26 -8.67
CA CYS A 27 19.22 -5.88 -8.87
C CYS A 27 19.71 -6.53 -7.58
N ILE A 28 20.23 -7.75 -7.69
CA ILE A 28 20.76 -8.51 -6.57
C ILE A 28 21.94 -7.80 -5.88
N GLU A 29 22.70 -7.02 -6.64
CA GLU A 29 23.91 -6.35 -6.15
C GLU A 29 23.61 -5.19 -5.19
N THR A 30 22.48 -4.50 -5.40
CA THR A 30 22.17 -3.28 -4.63
C THR A 30 20.92 -3.39 -3.79
N LYS A 31 19.89 -4.12 -4.24
CA LYS A 31 18.58 -4.26 -3.57
C LYS A 31 18.02 -2.91 -3.11
N ASP A 32 18.05 -1.93 -4.01
CA ASP A 32 17.75 -0.53 -3.72
C ASP A 32 16.59 0.04 -4.56
N GLY A 33 15.73 -0.86 -5.00
CA GLY A 33 14.51 -0.60 -5.76
C GLY A 33 14.53 -1.16 -7.18
N PRO A 34 13.36 -1.56 -7.71
CA PRO A 34 13.24 -2.18 -9.03
C PRO A 34 13.73 -1.24 -10.15
N VAL A 35 14.65 -1.73 -10.98
CA VAL A 35 15.14 -1.08 -12.18
C VAL A 35 14.11 -1.26 -13.29
N ILE A 36 13.66 -0.17 -13.89
CA ILE A 36 12.67 -0.17 -14.97
C ILE A 36 13.36 -0.57 -16.27
N TRP A 37 12.72 -1.39 -17.08
CA TRP A 37 13.20 -1.72 -18.42
C TRP A 37 12.81 -0.62 -19.41
N GLU A 38 13.55 0.51 -19.37
CA GLU A 38 13.25 1.72 -20.13
C GLU A 38 13.45 1.56 -21.65
N ASP A 39 14.08 0.50 -22.10
CA ASP A 39 14.10 0.07 -23.50
C ASP A 39 12.74 -0.47 -23.99
N HIS A 40 11.88 -0.89 -23.07
CA HIS A 40 10.53 -1.39 -23.36
C HIS A 40 9.42 -0.49 -22.86
N PHE A 41 9.66 0.29 -21.79
CA PHE A 41 8.63 1.09 -21.12
C PHE A 41 9.17 2.47 -20.79
N TYR A 42 8.46 3.50 -21.21
CA TYR A 42 8.76 4.88 -20.81
C TYR A 42 7.99 5.22 -19.53
N PRO A 43 8.67 5.45 -18.40
CA PRO A 43 8.03 5.82 -17.15
C PRO A 43 7.91 7.34 -17.01
N GLU A 44 6.80 7.78 -16.42
CA GLU A 44 6.57 9.16 -15.97
C GLU A 44 6.06 9.12 -14.53
N ILE A 45 6.36 10.14 -13.74
CA ILE A 45 5.64 10.45 -12.51
C ILE A 45 4.78 11.67 -12.79
N ILE A 46 3.50 11.59 -12.44
CA ILE A 46 2.56 12.70 -12.63
C ILE A 46 1.90 13.08 -11.31
N ASP A 47 1.52 14.34 -11.22
CA ASP A 47 0.56 14.76 -10.20
C ASP A 47 -0.79 14.07 -10.45
N PRO A 48 -1.34 13.33 -9.47
CA PRO A 48 -2.56 12.55 -9.68
C PRO A 48 -3.82 13.40 -9.94
N GLU A 49 -3.82 14.68 -9.56
CA GLU A 49 -4.95 15.60 -9.74
C GLU A 49 -4.85 16.35 -11.06
N THR A 50 -3.70 16.96 -11.35
CA THR A 50 -3.50 17.78 -12.54
C THR A 50 -3.09 16.99 -13.77
N GLY A 51 -2.43 15.84 -13.59
CA GLY A 51 -1.83 15.03 -14.66
C GLY A 51 -0.53 15.60 -15.22
N GLU A 52 0.01 16.67 -14.62
CA GLU A 52 1.29 17.26 -15.01
C GLU A 52 2.44 16.35 -14.62
N VAL A 53 3.47 16.30 -15.46
CA VAL A 53 4.68 15.49 -15.22
C VAL A 53 5.53 16.16 -14.15
N LEU A 54 5.91 15.37 -13.15
CA LEU A 54 6.77 15.80 -12.06
C LEU A 54 8.22 15.43 -12.34
N PRO A 55 9.19 16.19 -11.81
CA PRO A 55 10.62 15.86 -11.89
C PRO A 55 10.96 14.53 -11.21
N ASP A 56 12.01 13.86 -11.70
CA ASP A 56 12.55 12.67 -11.04
C ASP A 56 12.90 12.98 -9.57
N GLY A 57 12.55 12.05 -8.68
CA GLY A 57 12.71 12.19 -7.23
C GLY A 57 11.49 12.75 -6.50
N GLU A 58 10.58 13.43 -7.18
CA GLU A 58 9.29 13.84 -6.60
C GLU A 58 8.32 12.68 -6.56
N GLU A 59 7.42 12.69 -5.57
CA GLU A 59 6.41 11.66 -5.38
C GLU A 59 5.15 12.00 -6.16
N GLY A 60 4.63 11.03 -6.90
CA GLY A 60 3.39 11.14 -7.66
C GLY A 60 2.93 9.80 -8.18
N GLU A 61 1.96 9.82 -9.09
CA GLU A 61 1.41 8.61 -9.69
C GLU A 61 2.29 8.12 -10.83
N LEU A 62 2.65 6.83 -10.78
CA LEU A 62 3.42 6.18 -11.82
C LEU A 62 2.59 5.93 -13.07
N VAL A 63 3.17 6.29 -14.21
CA VAL A 63 2.56 6.17 -15.54
C VAL A 63 3.52 5.43 -16.46
N PHE A 64 3.01 4.54 -17.31
CA PHE A 64 3.81 3.85 -18.31
C PHE A 64 3.28 4.03 -19.72
N THR A 65 4.22 4.20 -20.66
CA THR A 65 3.97 4.07 -22.10
C THR A 65 4.82 2.89 -22.60
N SER A 66 4.17 1.92 -23.27
CA SER A 66 4.89 0.80 -23.90
C SER A 66 5.54 1.26 -25.20
N LEU A 67 6.84 0.91 -25.39
CA LEU A 67 7.63 1.31 -26.57
C LEU A 67 7.69 0.20 -27.62
N THR A 68 7.70 -1.06 -27.18
CA THR A 68 7.95 -2.23 -28.06
C THR A 68 6.77 -3.20 -28.13
N LYS A 69 5.69 -2.96 -27.38
CA LYS A 69 4.54 -3.85 -27.34
C LYS A 69 3.65 -3.63 -28.57
N GLU A 70 3.59 -4.58 -29.48
CA GLU A 70 2.78 -4.54 -30.69
C GLU A 70 1.30 -4.82 -30.42
N ALA A 71 1.01 -5.88 -29.66
CA ALA A 71 -0.35 -6.24 -29.27
C ALA A 71 -0.76 -5.48 -28.02
N PHE A 72 -1.88 -4.76 -28.10
CA PHE A 72 -2.44 -4.01 -26.98
C PHE A 72 -1.45 -3.01 -26.36
N PRO A 73 -0.86 -2.10 -27.14
CA PRO A 73 0.05 -1.09 -26.61
C PRO A 73 -0.68 -0.15 -25.65
N VAL A 74 -0.01 0.24 -24.57
CA VAL A 74 -0.53 1.24 -23.64
C VAL A 74 0.22 2.55 -23.84
N ILE A 75 -0.51 3.66 -23.81
CA ILE A 75 0.05 5.01 -23.92
C ILE A 75 -0.40 5.78 -22.69
N ARG A 76 0.57 6.27 -21.90
CA ARG A 76 0.36 7.00 -20.64
C ARG A 76 -0.65 6.30 -19.72
N TYR A 77 -0.46 4.99 -19.52
CA TYR A 77 -1.30 4.20 -18.64
C TYR A 77 -1.05 4.59 -17.18
N ARG A 78 -2.07 5.09 -16.51
CA ARG A 78 -2.05 5.49 -15.11
C ARG A 78 -2.19 4.25 -14.22
N THR A 79 -1.11 3.88 -13.51
CA THR A 79 -1.10 2.69 -12.66
C THR A 79 -1.88 2.86 -11.37
N ARG A 80 -2.10 4.10 -10.96
CA ARG A 80 -2.61 4.53 -9.66
C ARG A 80 -1.65 4.32 -8.49
N ASP A 81 -0.52 3.72 -8.70
CA ASP A 81 0.49 3.52 -7.66
C ASP A 81 1.30 4.80 -7.45
N LEU A 82 1.46 5.20 -6.19
CA LEU A 82 2.22 6.37 -5.79
C LEU A 82 3.65 5.98 -5.47
N THR A 83 4.59 6.61 -6.16
CA THR A 83 6.02 6.38 -6.01
C THR A 83 6.82 7.55 -6.56
N ARG A 84 8.12 7.37 -6.73
CA ARG A 84 9.03 8.31 -7.38
C ARG A 84 10.03 7.57 -8.27
N LEU A 85 10.53 8.23 -9.30
CA LEU A 85 11.65 7.74 -10.07
C LEU A 85 12.95 8.10 -9.38
N LEU A 86 13.84 7.11 -9.25
CA LEU A 86 15.15 7.25 -8.63
C LEU A 86 16.24 7.14 -9.69
N ALA A 87 17.37 7.83 -9.47
CA ALA A 87 18.52 7.78 -10.35
C ALA A 87 19.06 6.35 -10.51
N PRO A 88 19.68 6.02 -11.65
CA PRO A 88 20.36 4.75 -11.87
C PRO A 88 21.45 4.46 -10.82
N THR A 89 21.67 3.17 -10.51
CA THR A 89 22.76 2.70 -9.64
C THR A 89 23.56 1.57 -10.30
N SER A 90 23.17 0.32 -10.10
CA SER A 90 23.82 -0.86 -10.66
C SER A 90 23.56 -1.06 -12.16
N ARG A 91 22.53 -0.46 -12.70
CA ARG A 91 22.15 -0.48 -14.13
C ARG A 91 21.93 0.95 -14.63
N SER A 92 21.92 1.12 -15.97
CA SER A 92 21.80 2.44 -16.61
C SER A 92 20.39 3.05 -16.56
N PHE A 93 19.37 2.24 -16.24
CA PHE A 93 17.96 2.67 -16.20
C PHE A 93 17.57 3.18 -14.83
N ARG A 94 16.53 4.03 -14.79
CA ARG A 94 15.95 4.55 -13.54
C ARG A 94 15.28 3.42 -12.74
N ARG A 95 15.10 3.68 -11.46
CA ARG A 95 14.51 2.75 -10.52
C ARG A 95 13.19 3.30 -9.97
N ILE A 96 12.31 2.41 -9.56
CA ILE A 96 11.09 2.77 -8.82
C ILE A 96 11.43 2.82 -7.33
N GLY A 97 11.05 3.90 -6.67
CA GLY A 97 11.05 3.99 -5.21
C GLY A 97 10.00 3.05 -4.59
N LYS A 98 10.02 2.94 -3.25
CA LYS A 98 8.97 2.19 -2.54
C LYS A 98 7.59 2.74 -2.90
N ILE A 99 6.65 1.84 -3.24
CA ILE A 99 5.25 2.22 -3.41
C ILE A 99 4.69 2.67 -2.05
N THR A 100 4.21 3.89 -1.98
CA THR A 100 3.69 4.51 -0.75
C THR A 100 2.19 4.31 -0.59
N GLY A 101 1.49 4.07 -1.68
CA GLY A 101 0.04 3.83 -1.70
C GLY A 101 -0.51 3.83 -3.12
N ARG A 102 -1.82 3.94 -3.22
CA ARG A 102 -2.53 4.12 -4.49
C ARG A 102 -3.36 5.39 -4.44
N SER A 103 -3.39 6.13 -5.54
CA SER A 103 -4.17 7.38 -5.64
C SER A 103 -5.69 7.13 -5.55
N ASP A 104 -6.16 5.95 -5.98
CA ASP A 104 -7.56 5.53 -5.92
C ASP A 104 -7.97 4.86 -4.59
N ASP A 105 -7.01 4.49 -3.75
CA ASP A 105 -7.25 3.95 -2.40
C ASP A 105 -7.18 5.03 -1.31
N MET A 106 -6.89 6.27 -1.69
CA MET A 106 -6.79 7.39 -0.75
C MET A 106 -8.16 7.72 -0.15
N LEU A 107 -8.20 7.78 1.17
CA LEU A 107 -9.37 8.19 1.93
C LEU A 107 -9.18 9.63 2.41
N ILE A 108 -10.18 10.49 2.19
CA ILE A 108 -10.20 11.82 2.82
C ILE A 108 -11.02 11.71 4.09
N ILE A 109 -10.35 11.84 5.23
CA ILE A 109 -10.96 11.75 6.57
C ILE A 109 -10.74 13.07 7.29
N ARG A 110 -11.80 13.81 7.53
CA ARG A 110 -11.72 15.15 8.19
C ARG A 110 -10.72 16.09 7.54
N GLY A 111 -10.64 16.08 6.19
CA GLY A 111 -9.70 16.90 5.41
C GLY A 111 -8.25 16.42 5.39
N VAL A 112 -7.97 15.21 5.92
CA VAL A 112 -6.65 14.58 5.88
C VAL A 112 -6.65 13.44 4.90
N ASN A 113 -5.63 13.37 4.05
CA ASN A 113 -5.39 12.24 3.13
C ASN A 113 -4.83 11.05 3.92
N VAL A 114 -5.56 9.95 3.94
CA VAL A 114 -5.23 8.72 4.66
C VAL A 114 -5.05 7.59 3.66
N PHE A 115 -3.89 6.98 3.66
CA PHE A 115 -3.63 5.79 2.84
C PHE A 115 -3.73 4.53 3.70
N PRO A 116 -4.53 3.53 3.28
CA PRO A 116 -4.64 2.26 4.01
C PRO A 116 -3.31 1.55 4.23
N THR A 117 -2.36 1.72 3.31
CA THR A 117 -0.99 1.19 3.40
C THR A 117 -0.21 1.74 4.60
N GLN A 118 -0.43 3.00 4.99
CA GLN A 118 0.19 3.58 6.19
C GLN A 118 -0.33 2.91 7.47
N ILE A 119 -1.62 2.56 7.49
CA ILE A 119 -2.24 1.84 8.60
C ILE A 119 -1.70 0.40 8.65
N GLU A 120 -1.64 -0.28 7.50
CA GLU A 120 -1.08 -1.63 7.37
C GLU A 120 0.33 -1.73 7.93
N GLU A 121 1.19 -0.77 7.58
CA GLU A 121 2.57 -0.74 8.08
C GLU A 121 2.63 -0.70 9.61
N GLN A 122 1.72 0.03 10.27
CA GLN A 122 1.69 0.09 11.73
C GLN A 122 1.17 -1.21 12.37
N ILE A 123 0.23 -1.88 11.71
CA ILE A 123 -0.26 -3.19 12.15
C ILE A 123 0.86 -4.23 12.05
N LEU A 124 1.56 -4.30 10.91
CA LEU A 124 2.62 -5.27 10.66
C LEU A 124 3.86 -5.10 11.55
N ARG A 125 4.07 -3.93 12.13
CA ARG A 125 5.13 -3.69 13.13
C ARG A 125 4.85 -4.37 14.46
N ASP A 126 3.60 -4.71 14.75
CA ASP A 126 3.21 -5.36 16.00
C ASP A 126 3.14 -6.88 15.82
N GLN A 127 4.10 -7.59 16.40
CA GLN A 127 4.20 -9.04 16.28
C GLN A 127 3.03 -9.81 16.94
N ARG A 128 2.20 -9.13 17.73
CA ARG A 128 0.98 -9.70 18.33
C ARG A 128 -0.19 -9.73 17.35
N LEU A 129 -0.12 -8.92 16.28
CA LEU A 129 -1.17 -8.78 15.28
C LEU A 129 -0.87 -9.58 14.02
N SER A 130 -1.90 -10.12 13.39
CA SER A 130 -1.81 -10.72 12.06
C SER A 130 -1.85 -9.64 10.97
N GLY A 131 -1.47 -10.00 9.74
CA GLY A 131 -1.59 -9.11 8.60
C GLY A 131 -3.03 -8.90 8.09
N ASN A 132 -4.01 -9.41 8.83
CA ASN A 132 -5.42 -9.30 8.48
C ASN A 132 -6.07 -8.13 9.20
N TYR A 133 -6.59 -7.19 8.41
CA TYR A 133 -7.23 -6.00 8.94
C TYR A 133 -8.30 -5.47 7.99
N GLN A 134 -9.17 -4.62 8.50
CA GLN A 134 -10.12 -3.81 7.76
C GLN A 134 -10.11 -2.37 8.28
N VAL A 135 -10.18 -1.43 7.37
CA VAL A 135 -10.38 0.00 7.63
C VAL A 135 -11.84 0.31 7.33
N VAL A 136 -12.59 0.71 8.32
CA VAL A 136 -14.01 1.03 8.20
C VAL A 136 -14.18 2.53 8.35
N VAL A 137 -14.77 3.16 7.34
CA VAL A 137 -15.09 4.59 7.34
C VAL A 137 -16.58 4.75 7.46
N THR A 138 -17.02 5.46 8.48
CA THR A 138 -18.42 5.80 8.70
C THR A 138 -18.56 7.32 8.84
N ARG A 139 -19.80 7.82 8.75
CA ARG A 139 -20.09 9.24 8.99
C ARG A 139 -21.21 9.36 10.03
N ASP A 140 -20.94 10.13 11.07
CA ASP A 140 -21.93 10.51 12.07
C ASP A 140 -22.16 12.02 12.01
N GLY A 141 -23.35 12.42 11.56
CA GLY A 141 -23.65 13.82 11.24
C GLY A 141 -22.70 14.37 10.16
N HIS A 142 -21.82 15.28 10.56
CA HIS A 142 -20.84 15.89 9.65
C HIS A 142 -19.41 15.36 9.84
N LEU A 143 -19.18 14.44 10.78
CA LEU A 143 -17.86 13.95 11.10
C LEU A 143 -17.63 12.54 10.56
N ASP A 144 -16.55 12.39 9.82
CA ASP A 144 -16.08 11.07 9.41
C ASP A 144 -15.40 10.37 10.59
N ASN A 145 -15.74 9.11 10.78
CA ASN A 145 -15.13 8.24 11.77
C ASN A 145 -14.30 7.16 11.07
N LEU A 146 -13.12 6.92 11.62
CA LEU A 146 -12.19 5.90 11.13
C LEU A 146 -12.04 4.82 12.20
N GLU A 147 -12.41 3.60 11.86
CA GLU A 147 -12.18 2.40 12.68
C GLU A 147 -11.22 1.46 11.95
N VAL A 148 -10.23 0.95 12.67
CA VAL A 148 -9.34 -0.11 12.21
C VAL A 148 -9.64 -1.37 13.01
N ARG A 149 -10.09 -2.41 12.32
CA ARG A 149 -10.29 -3.75 12.84
C ARG A 149 -9.08 -4.59 12.48
N CYS A 150 -8.43 -5.20 13.45
CA CYS A 150 -7.25 -6.04 13.22
C CYS A 150 -7.34 -7.30 14.08
N GLU A 151 -6.73 -8.39 13.58
CA GLU A 151 -6.76 -9.67 14.26
C GLU A 151 -5.45 -9.93 15.00
N VAL A 152 -5.53 -10.64 16.11
CA VAL A 152 -4.36 -11.18 16.77
C VAL A 152 -3.75 -12.32 15.96
N GLN A 153 -2.47 -12.64 16.23
CA GLN A 153 -1.82 -13.84 15.69
C GLN A 153 -2.58 -15.10 16.14
N ARG A 154 -2.55 -16.14 15.29
CA ARG A 154 -3.22 -17.42 15.57
C ARG A 154 -2.82 -18.00 16.93
N GLU A 155 -1.54 -17.90 17.28
CA GLU A 155 -0.95 -18.44 18.51
C GLU A 155 -1.44 -17.72 19.76
N LEU A 156 -1.96 -16.50 19.61
CA LEU A 156 -2.44 -15.63 20.70
C LEU A 156 -3.95 -15.65 20.85
N SER A 157 -4.68 -16.19 19.87
CA SER A 157 -6.15 -16.24 19.89
C SER A 157 -6.67 -17.00 21.10
N GLY A 158 -7.61 -16.38 21.84
CA GLY A 158 -8.18 -16.91 23.08
C GLY A 158 -7.22 -16.91 24.29
N LYS A 159 -6.01 -16.34 24.17
CA LYS A 159 -5.00 -16.34 25.25
C LYS A 159 -4.75 -14.94 25.84
N LEU A 160 -5.18 -13.89 25.16
CA LEU A 160 -4.96 -12.52 25.62
C LEU A 160 -6.06 -12.11 26.61
N SER A 161 -5.66 -11.45 27.69
CA SER A 161 -6.59 -10.83 28.61
C SER A 161 -7.22 -9.57 28.04
N ALA A 162 -8.34 -9.12 28.60
CA ALA A 162 -8.93 -7.84 28.24
C ALA A 162 -7.95 -6.66 28.40
N THR A 163 -7.07 -6.73 29.37
CA THR A 163 -6.03 -5.71 29.60
C THR A 163 -4.98 -5.71 28.47
N ASP A 164 -4.57 -6.89 27.98
CA ASP A 164 -3.63 -7.01 26.86
C ASP A 164 -4.23 -6.45 25.59
N ILE A 165 -5.48 -6.80 25.28
CA ILE A 165 -6.21 -6.28 24.13
C ILE A 165 -6.35 -4.74 24.20
N GLN A 166 -6.64 -4.19 25.38
CA GLN A 166 -6.71 -2.75 25.56
C GLN A 166 -5.35 -2.06 25.38
N ALA A 167 -4.27 -2.69 25.84
CA ALA A 167 -2.91 -2.17 25.65
C ALA A 167 -2.55 -2.14 24.15
N ILE A 168 -2.77 -3.24 23.42
CA ILE A 168 -2.56 -3.31 21.96
C ILE A 168 -3.34 -2.19 21.26
N SER A 169 -4.64 -2.03 21.58
CA SER A 169 -5.49 -1.01 20.98
C SER A 169 -4.95 0.41 21.20
N LYS A 170 -4.53 0.74 22.42
CA LYS A 170 -3.99 2.06 22.75
C LYS A 170 -2.66 2.33 22.06
N GLU A 171 -1.76 1.36 22.05
CA GLU A 171 -0.45 1.48 21.39
C GLU A 171 -0.61 1.67 19.88
N LEU A 172 -1.44 0.87 19.23
CA LEU A 172 -1.70 0.98 17.80
C LEU A 172 -2.40 2.30 17.45
N GLN A 173 -3.39 2.72 18.26
CA GLN A 173 -4.07 4.01 18.09
C GLN A 173 -3.08 5.18 18.14
N HIS A 174 -2.16 5.15 19.10
CA HIS A 174 -1.14 6.19 19.24
C HIS A 174 -0.22 6.23 18.01
N ARG A 175 0.29 5.07 17.57
CA ARG A 175 1.16 4.99 16.39
C ARG A 175 0.47 5.51 15.12
N ILE A 176 -0.76 5.05 14.88
CA ILE A 176 -1.55 5.48 13.72
C ILE A 176 -1.80 7.00 13.77
N LYS A 177 -2.25 7.52 14.92
CA LYS A 177 -2.48 8.96 15.08
C LYS A 177 -1.23 9.80 14.83
N THR A 178 -0.06 9.32 15.25
CA THR A 178 1.20 10.03 15.05
C THR A 178 1.56 10.16 13.56
N ILE A 179 1.22 9.16 12.76
CA ILE A 179 1.59 9.13 11.33
C ILE A 179 0.54 9.82 10.46
N ILE A 180 -0.75 9.53 10.67
CA ILE A 180 -1.81 10.05 9.81
C ILE A 180 -2.49 11.31 10.35
N GLY A 181 -2.23 11.70 11.59
CA GLY A 181 -2.81 12.91 12.20
C GLY A 181 -4.30 12.77 12.62
N VAL A 182 -4.97 11.65 12.32
CA VAL A 182 -6.39 11.43 12.60
C VAL A 182 -6.56 10.45 13.75
N SER A 183 -7.47 10.77 14.69
CA SER A 183 -7.85 9.85 15.76
C SER A 183 -8.68 8.71 15.19
N THR A 184 -8.28 7.49 15.50
CA THR A 184 -8.83 6.25 14.95
C THR A 184 -9.33 5.38 16.09
N LYS A 185 -10.47 4.72 15.92
CA LYS A 185 -10.90 3.65 16.83
C LYS A 185 -10.18 2.36 16.42
N ILE A 186 -9.61 1.65 17.38
CA ILE A 186 -8.97 0.35 17.14
C ILE A 186 -9.80 -0.75 17.78
N THR A 187 -10.17 -1.74 16.99
CA THR A 187 -10.88 -2.95 17.44
C THR A 187 -10.00 -4.17 17.16
N VAL A 188 -9.41 -4.71 18.21
CA VAL A 188 -8.62 -5.94 18.15
C VAL A 188 -9.57 -7.13 18.26
N MET A 189 -9.47 -8.03 17.29
CA MET A 189 -10.37 -9.19 17.13
C MET A 189 -9.58 -10.48 17.26
N GLU A 190 -10.27 -11.56 17.55
CA GLU A 190 -9.70 -12.91 17.55
C GLU A 190 -9.25 -13.31 16.14
N PHE A 191 -8.34 -14.27 16.05
CA PHE A 191 -7.87 -14.79 14.77
C PHE A 191 -9.05 -15.38 13.97
N ASP A 192 -9.09 -15.09 12.67
CA ASP A 192 -10.13 -15.52 11.72
C ASP A 192 -11.51 -14.88 11.90
N ALA A 193 -11.60 -13.78 12.66
CA ALA A 193 -12.84 -13.04 12.85
C ALA A 193 -13.16 -12.08 11.68
N ILE A 194 -12.16 -11.67 10.89
CA ILE A 194 -12.35 -10.85 9.70
C ILE A 194 -12.59 -11.77 8.49
N PRO A 195 -13.68 -11.55 7.72
CA PRO A 195 -13.99 -12.39 6.56
C PRO A 195 -12.83 -12.47 5.57
N ARG A 196 -12.50 -13.69 5.15
CA ARG A 196 -11.47 -13.95 4.13
C ARG A 196 -12.07 -13.86 2.73
N THR A 197 -11.38 -13.18 1.83
CA THR A 197 -11.74 -13.20 0.41
C THR A 197 -11.27 -14.51 -0.19
N GLN A 198 -12.19 -15.31 -0.70
CA GLN A 198 -11.86 -16.62 -1.31
C GLN A 198 -11.21 -16.48 -2.69
N VAL A 199 -11.53 -15.40 -3.43
CA VAL A 199 -11.01 -15.12 -4.77
C VAL A 199 -10.71 -13.63 -4.89
N GLY A 200 -9.54 -13.29 -5.42
CA GLY A 200 -9.11 -11.90 -5.63
C GLY A 200 -8.42 -11.26 -4.42
N LYS A 201 -8.24 -9.94 -4.49
CA LYS A 201 -7.59 -9.16 -3.41
C LYS A 201 -8.53 -8.98 -2.23
N ALA A 202 -8.00 -9.03 -1.01
CA ALA A 202 -8.76 -8.77 0.20
C ALA A 202 -9.36 -7.35 0.18
N LYS A 203 -10.66 -7.23 0.47
CA LYS A 203 -11.32 -5.93 0.61
C LYS A 203 -10.95 -5.33 1.96
N ARG A 204 -9.92 -4.50 1.97
CA ARG A 204 -9.36 -3.91 3.19
C ARG A 204 -10.06 -2.64 3.63
N VAL A 205 -10.74 -1.95 2.72
CA VAL A 205 -11.46 -0.70 3.00
C VAL A 205 -12.96 -0.93 2.83
N LEU A 206 -13.70 -0.58 3.86
CA LEU A 206 -15.17 -0.54 3.88
C LEU A 206 -15.60 0.91 4.10
N ASP A 207 -15.91 1.60 3.01
CA ASP A 207 -16.47 2.95 3.09
C ASP A 207 -18.00 2.84 3.17
N GLU A 208 -18.53 3.04 4.38
CA GLU A 208 -19.95 2.95 4.70
C GLU A 208 -20.59 4.35 4.79
N ARG A 209 -19.90 5.38 4.34
CA ARG A 209 -20.48 6.73 4.28
C ARG A 209 -21.61 6.78 3.27
N PRO A 210 -22.68 7.54 3.53
CA PRO A 210 -23.73 7.78 2.54
C PRO A 210 -23.12 8.34 1.26
N LYS A 211 -23.40 7.70 0.12
CA LYS A 211 -22.98 8.25 -1.19
C LYS A 211 -23.65 9.59 -1.38
N GLN A 212 -22.88 10.63 -1.59
CA GLN A 212 -23.41 11.91 -2.03
C GLN A 212 -23.93 11.70 -3.46
N ASN A 213 -25.22 11.91 -3.65
CA ASN A 213 -25.88 11.95 -4.97
C ASN A 213 -25.46 13.21 -5.71
#